data_16de00b1f7610d8e14e50313fb185432
#
_entry.id   16de00b1f7610d8e14e50313fb185432
#
_cell.length_a   1.000
_cell.length_b   1.000
_cell.length_c   1.000
_cell.angle_alpha   90.00
_cell.angle_beta   90.00
_cell.angle_gamma   90.00
#
_symmetry.space_group_name_H-M   'P 1'
#
loop_
_entity.id
_entity.type
_entity.pdbx_description
1 polymer ?
#
loop_
_entity_poly.entity_id
_entity_poly.type
_entity_poly.pdbx_seq_one_letter_code
_entity_poly.pdbx_strand_id
1 'polypeptide(L)'
;MDKYEYRVKTEQMLEHMEQKQYKKAMEIADTIDWRRVKNASMLNTVSEIYEYNGEFQKSRDILFVAFDRSPGSRKIVYRLGTLALKIDDIEEASDCYEEFVKLAPKDPNQFILKYKILKTQGAPLTEQITALEDFKKAEYVEKWAYELARLYHEAGMTAECLEECDDLILWFSEGKYV
;
A
#
# COMPACT_ATOMS: atom_id res chain seq x y z
N MET A 1 13.47 12.01 -26.51
CA MET A 1 13.12 10.59 -26.73
C MET A 1 11.92 10.52 -27.66
N ASP A 2 12.00 9.77 -28.75
CA ASP A 2 10.88 9.59 -29.64
C ASP A 2 9.91 8.51 -29.14
N LYS A 3 8.77 8.44 -29.80
CA LYS A 3 7.67 7.53 -29.41
C LYS A 3 8.07 6.05 -29.51
N TYR A 4 8.87 5.70 -30.50
CA TYR A 4 9.36 4.32 -30.69
C TYR A 4 10.33 3.92 -29.58
N GLU A 5 11.28 4.78 -29.27
CA GLU A 5 12.25 4.55 -28.20
C GLU A 5 11.56 4.40 -26.84
N TYR A 6 10.58 5.26 -26.55
CA TYR A 6 9.78 5.17 -25.34
C TYR A 6 9.07 3.82 -25.23
N ARG A 7 8.45 3.37 -26.33
CA ARG A 7 7.74 2.08 -26.34
C ARG A 7 8.70 0.91 -26.09
N VAL A 8 9.83 0.87 -26.75
CA VAL A 8 10.82 -0.19 -26.56
C VAL A 8 11.33 -0.23 -25.12
N LYS A 9 11.67 0.93 -24.57
CA LYS A 9 12.17 1.02 -23.18
C LYS A 9 11.12 0.58 -22.17
N THR A 10 9.86 1.00 -22.33
CA THR A 10 8.80 0.61 -21.40
C THR A 10 8.48 -0.86 -21.49
N GLU A 11 8.49 -1.46 -22.69
CA GLU A 11 8.30 -2.91 -22.87
C GLU A 11 9.40 -3.70 -22.15
N GLN A 12 10.65 -3.30 -22.31
CA GLN A 12 11.80 -3.93 -21.62
C GLN A 12 11.70 -3.78 -20.10
N MET A 13 11.34 -2.60 -19.65
CA MET A 13 11.18 -2.31 -18.24
C MET A 13 10.11 -3.20 -17.59
N LEU A 14 8.95 -3.34 -18.25
CA LEU A 14 7.86 -4.18 -17.78
C LEU A 14 8.23 -5.67 -17.81
N GLU A 15 8.98 -6.11 -18.81
CA GLU A 15 9.49 -7.47 -18.86
C GLU A 15 10.40 -7.78 -17.68
N HIS A 16 11.33 -6.89 -17.36
CA HIS A 16 12.19 -7.04 -16.18
C HIS A 16 11.37 -7.07 -14.90
N MET A 17 10.32 -6.25 -14.81
CA MET A 17 9.41 -6.24 -13.67
C MET A 17 8.72 -7.59 -13.47
N GLU A 18 8.22 -8.18 -14.57
CA GLU A 18 7.59 -9.52 -14.52
C GLU A 18 8.56 -10.59 -14.04
N GLN A 19 9.81 -10.50 -14.43
CA GLN A 19 10.86 -11.43 -14.05
C GLN A 19 11.44 -11.12 -12.65
N LYS A 20 10.87 -10.16 -11.95
CA LYS A 20 11.32 -9.69 -10.63
C LYS A 20 12.75 -9.13 -10.65
N GLN A 21 13.19 -8.65 -11.78
CA GLN A 21 14.48 -8.00 -11.96
C GLN A 21 14.33 -6.49 -11.74
N TYR A 22 14.00 -6.12 -10.52
CA TYR A 22 13.58 -4.75 -10.17
C TYR A 22 14.68 -3.71 -10.41
N LYS A 23 15.93 -4.08 -10.15
CA LYS A 23 17.06 -3.17 -10.37
C LYS A 23 17.23 -2.85 -11.85
N LYS A 24 17.13 -3.86 -12.72
CA LYS A 24 17.22 -3.66 -14.18
C LYS A 24 16.06 -2.81 -14.68
N ALA A 25 14.85 -3.03 -14.16
CA ALA A 25 13.70 -2.20 -14.49
C ALA A 25 13.94 -0.74 -14.08
N MET A 26 14.50 -0.51 -12.90
CA MET A 26 14.81 0.84 -12.41
C MET A 26 15.86 1.54 -13.26
N GLU A 27 16.87 0.83 -13.71
CA GLU A 27 17.91 1.39 -14.58
C GLU A 27 17.30 1.96 -15.87
N ILE A 28 16.32 1.25 -16.44
CA ILE A 28 15.58 1.74 -17.61
C ILE A 28 14.71 2.93 -17.24
N ALA A 29 13.99 2.84 -16.12
CA ALA A 29 13.12 3.92 -15.64
C ALA A 29 13.90 5.22 -15.45
N ASP A 30 15.14 5.15 -14.96
CA ASP A 30 16.00 6.32 -14.74
C ASP A 30 16.34 7.07 -16.03
N THR A 31 16.17 6.45 -17.19
CA THR A 31 16.47 7.08 -18.49
C THR A 31 15.29 7.83 -19.10
N ILE A 32 14.13 7.80 -18.47
CA ILE A 32 12.89 8.39 -18.99
C ILE A 32 12.45 9.57 -18.13
N ASP A 33 12.02 10.66 -18.76
CA ASP A 33 11.43 11.80 -18.07
C ASP A 33 9.93 11.57 -17.86
N TRP A 34 9.58 11.04 -16.70
CA TRP A 34 8.20 10.67 -16.37
C TRP A 34 7.25 11.84 -16.21
N ARG A 35 7.77 13.05 -16.00
CA ARG A 35 6.94 14.25 -15.92
C ARG A 35 6.20 14.55 -17.21
N ARG A 36 6.68 14.03 -18.32
CA ARG A 36 6.07 14.17 -19.66
C ARG A 36 5.03 13.09 -19.96
N VAL A 37 5.01 12.03 -19.16
CA VAL A 37 4.10 10.89 -19.37
C VAL A 37 2.71 11.24 -18.81
N LYS A 38 1.68 10.97 -19.63
CA LYS A 38 0.30 11.27 -19.26
C LYS A 38 -0.48 10.08 -18.71
N ASN A 39 0.00 8.86 -18.95
CA ASN A 39 -0.66 7.63 -18.54
C ASN A 39 -0.44 7.37 -17.04
N ALA A 40 -1.46 7.62 -16.24
CA ALA A 40 -1.39 7.45 -14.79
C ALA A 40 -1.10 5.99 -14.38
N SER A 41 -1.61 5.02 -15.13
CA SER A 41 -1.35 3.60 -14.86
C SER A 41 0.13 3.25 -15.02
N MET A 42 0.77 3.75 -16.07
CA MET A 42 2.21 3.57 -16.28
C MET A 42 3.01 4.24 -15.16
N LEU A 43 2.66 5.46 -14.79
CA LEU A 43 3.31 6.17 -13.69
C LEU A 43 3.17 5.40 -12.38
N ASN A 44 2.01 4.82 -12.11
CA ASN A 44 1.83 3.99 -10.93
C ASN A 44 2.77 2.78 -10.94
N THR A 45 2.89 2.10 -12.08
CA THR A 45 3.81 0.95 -12.23
C THR A 45 5.27 1.37 -12.00
N VAL A 46 5.67 2.50 -12.55
CA VAL A 46 7.04 3.05 -12.36
C VAL A 46 7.29 3.35 -10.89
N SER A 47 6.31 3.90 -10.19
CA SER A 47 6.44 4.14 -8.76
C SER A 47 6.64 2.84 -7.97
N GLU A 48 5.99 1.76 -8.38
CA GLU A 48 6.18 0.43 -7.78
C GLU A 48 7.61 -0.07 -7.99
N ILE A 49 8.18 0.13 -9.19
CA ILE A 49 9.57 -0.25 -9.48
C ILE A 49 10.52 0.45 -8.51
N TYR A 50 10.37 1.76 -8.32
CA TYR A 50 11.20 2.50 -7.38
C TYR A 50 10.99 2.03 -5.94
N GLU A 51 9.75 1.74 -5.56
CA GLU A 51 9.44 1.23 -4.22
C GLU A 51 10.11 -0.13 -3.96
N TYR A 52 10.08 -1.06 -4.93
CA TYR A 52 10.75 -2.35 -4.81
C TYR A 52 12.26 -2.21 -4.63
N ASN A 53 12.84 -1.13 -5.14
CA ASN A 53 14.27 -0.84 -5.01
C ASN A 53 14.61 -0.01 -3.76
N GLY A 54 13.63 0.26 -2.90
CA GLY A 54 13.83 1.06 -1.71
C GLY A 54 13.98 2.56 -1.97
N GLU A 55 13.74 3.01 -3.20
CA GLU A 55 13.81 4.41 -3.58
C GLU A 55 12.48 5.12 -3.33
N PHE A 56 12.14 5.27 -2.04
CA PHE A 56 10.80 5.74 -1.62
C PHE A 56 10.52 7.19 -2.02
N GLN A 57 11.53 8.05 -1.99
CA GLN A 57 11.36 9.45 -2.41
C GLN A 57 11.07 9.54 -3.91
N LYS A 58 11.80 8.80 -4.74
CA LYS A 58 11.56 8.76 -6.18
C LYS A 58 10.18 8.16 -6.48
N SER A 59 9.81 7.11 -5.78
CA SER A 59 8.48 6.50 -5.91
C SER A 59 7.39 7.52 -5.62
N ARG A 60 7.52 8.28 -4.53
CA ARG A 60 6.57 9.31 -4.15
C ARG A 60 6.48 10.42 -5.21
N ASP A 61 7.64 10.88 -5.70
CA ASP A 61 7.65 11.94 -6.73
C ASP A 61 6.90 11.51 -7.99
N ILE A 62 7.09 10.25 -8.42
CA ILE A 62 6.36 9.69 -9.56
C ILE A 62 4.86 9.60 -9.26
N LEU A 63 4.49 9.20 -8.05
CA LEU A 63 3.07 9.12 -7.66
C LEU A 63 2.40 10.49 -7.62
N PHE A 64 3.10 11.55 -7.26
CA PHE A 64 2.56 12.91 -7.35
C PHE A 64 2.25 13.28 -8.79
N VAL A 65 3.11 12.91 -9.73
CA VAL A 65 2.82 13.11 -11.15
C VAL A 65 1.58 12.31 -11.56
N ALA A 66 1.48 11.06 -11.12
CA ALA A 66 0.31 10.22 -11.37
C ALA A 66 -0.96 10.81 -10.79
N PHE A 67 -0.89 11.38 -9.59
CA PHE A 67 -2.02 12.05 -8.95
C PHE A 67 -2.50 13.25 -9.76
N ASP A 68 -1.56 14.05 -10.28
CA ASP A 68 -1.91 15.19 -11.14
C ASP A 68 -2.64 14.76 -12.41
N ARG A 69 -2.33 13.57 -12.93
CA ARG A 69 -3.00 13.00 -14.11
C ARG A 69 -4.35 12.38 -13.79
N SER A 70 -4.52 11.89 -12.57
CA SER A 70 -5.74 11.20 -12.14
C SER A 70 -6.05 11.50 -10.66
N PRO A 71 -6.50 12.73 -10.35
CA PRO A 71 -6.68 13.16 -8.96
C PRO A 71 -7.81 12.43 -8.21
N GLY A 72 -8.73 11.78 -8.92
CA GLY A 72 -9.78 10.99 -8.30
C GLY A 72 -9.42 9.54 -7.98
N SER A 73 -8.18 9.13 -8.21
CA SER A 73 -7.75 7.74 -8.01
C SER A 73 -7.48 7.44 -6.53
N ARG A 74 -8.38 6.68 -5.90
CA ARG A 74 -8.16 6.22 -4.51
C ARG A 74 -6.92 5.34 -4.37
N LYS A 75 -6.59 4.56 -5.40
CA LYS A 75 -5.40 3.70 -5.40
C LYS A 75 -4.12 4.53 -5.27
N ILE A 76 -4.02 5.63 -6.01
CA ILE A 76 -2.86 6.51 -5.96
C ILE A 76 -2.77 7.17 -4.58
N VAL A 77 -3.89 7.67 -4.06
CA VAL A 77 -3.95 8.30 -2.73
C VAL A 77 -3.54 7.31 -1.64
N TYR A 78 -4.05 6.08 -1.70
CA TYR A 78 -3.66 5.02 -0.75
C TYR A 78 -2.16 4.78 -0.78
N ARG A 79 -1.57 4.66 -1.96
CA ARG A 79 -0.15 4.42 -2.10
C ARG A 79 0.70 5.60 -1.64
N LEU A 80 0.26 6.83 -1.91
CA LEU A 80 0.92 8.02 -1.36
C LEU A 80 0.95 7.98 0.17
N GLY A 81 -0.16 7.59 0.79
CA GLY A 81 -0.24 7.43 2.24
C GLY A 81 0.73 6.39 2.77
N THR A 82 0.79 5.22 2.16
CA THR A 82 1.70 4.15 2.59
C THR A 82 3.17 4.52 2.38
N LEU A 83 3.50 5.19 1.29
CA LEU A 83 4.86 5.68 1.05
C LEU A 83 5.27 6.77 2.04
N ALA A 84 4.33 7.67 2.38
CA ALA A 84 4.59 8.69 3.39
C ALA A 84 5.00 8.04 4.72
N LEU A 85 4.35 6.94 5.12
CA LEU A 85 4.72 6.22 6.33
C LEU A 85 6.12 5.61 6.24
N LYS A 86 6.53 5.15 5.07
CA LYS A 86 7.87 4.57 4.87
C LYS A 86 8.99 5.60 5.00
N ILE A 87 8.69 6.87 4.81
CA ILE A 87 9.64 7.97 4.97
C ILE A 87 9.34 8.84 6.19
N ASP A 88 8.56 8.31 7.12
CA ASP A 88 8.19 8.95 8.40
C ASP A 88 7.47 10.29 8.27
N ASP A 89 6.76 10.51 7.18
CA ASP A 89 5.93 11.70 6.99
C ASP A 89 4.49 11.39 7.40
N ILE A 90 4.24 11.38 8.71
CA ILE A 90 2.95 11.02 9.28
C ILE A 90 1.88 12.06 8.95
N GLU A 91 2.24 13.32 8.87
CA GLU A 91 1.31 14.40 8.50
C GLU A 91 0.75 14.18 7.10
N GLU A 92 1.62 13.89 6.13
CA GLU A 92 1.19 13.58 4.77
C GLU A 92 0.35 12.29 4.71
N ALA A 93 0.73 11.26 5.47
CA ALA A 93 -0.04 10.02 5.55
C ALA A 93 -1.46 10.29 6.06
N SER A 94 -1.60 11.15 7.06
CA SER A 94 -2.90 11.52 7.61
C SER A 94 -3.74 12.32 6.60
N ASP A 95 -3.11 13.22 5.86
CA ASP A 95 -3.79 13.96 4.78
C ASP A 95 -4.28 13.03 3.68
N CYS A 96 -3.46 12.04 3.31
CA CYS A 96 -3.85 11.00 2.35
C CYS A 96 -5.02 10.16 2.86
N TYR A 97 -5.03 9.84 4.15
CA TYR A 97 -6.14 9.11 4.75
C TYR A 97 -7.44 9.90 4.64
N GLU A 98 -7.42 11.17 4.99
CA GLU A 98 -8.60 12.03 4.90
C GLU A 98 -9.11 12.10 3.45
N GLU A 99 -8.22 12.27 2.49
CA GLU A 99 -8.57 12.30 1.07
C GLU A 99 -9.13 10.96 0.60
N PHE A 100 -8.53 9.86 1.02
CA PHE A 100 -9.01 8.51 0.69
C PHE A 100 -10.45 8.30 1.16
N VAL A 101 -10.76 8.70 2.38
CA VAL A 101 -12.11 8.58 2.94
C VAL A 101 -13.12 9.42 2.15
N LYS A 102 -12.72 10.60 1.70
CA LYS A 102 -13.56 11.44 0.86
C LYS A 102 -13.84 10.82 -0.50
N LEU A 103 -12.80 10.23 -1.12
CA LEU A 103 -12.92 9.62 -2.45
C LEU A 103 -13.67 8.29 -2.41
N ALA A 104 -13.49 7.52 -1.37
CA ALA A 104 -14.02 6.17 -1.26
C ALA A 104 -14.50 5.86 0.17
N PRO A 105 -15.61 6.51 0.61
CA PRO A 105 -16.06 6.37 2.01
C PRO A 105 -16.49 4.96 2.39
N LYS A 106 -16.79 4.11 1.41
CA LYS A 106 -17.19 2.71 1.65
C LYS A 106 -16.07 1.70 1.43
N ASP A 107 -14.89 2.14 1.04
CA ASP A 107 -13.76 1.24 0.82
C ASP A 107 -13.14 0.85 2.18
N PRO A 108 -13.14 -0.46 2.52
CA PRO A 108 -12.61 -0.89 3.82
C PRO A 108 -11.10 -0.70 3.96
N ASN A 109 -10.36 -0.49 2.87
CA ASN A 109 -8.93 -0.22 2.95
C ASN A 109 -8.60 1.07 3.72
N GLN A 110 -9.59 1.95 3.93
CA GLN A 110 -9.42 3.10 4.82
C GLN A 110 -9.01 2.65 6.24
N PHE A 111 -9.57 1.55 6.73
CA PHE A 111 -9.25 1.04 8.06
C PHE A 111 -7.84 0.47 8.11
N ILE A 112 -7.36 -0.13 7.03
CA ILE A 112 -5.98 -0.61 6.93
C ILE A 112 -5.00 0.55 6.94
N LEU A 113 -5.28 1.60 6.17
CA LEU A 113 -4.44 2.80 6.16
C LEU A 113 -4.42 3.45 7.54
N LYS A 114 -5.57 3.56 8.19
CA LYS A 114 -5.69 4.07 9.57
C LYS A 114 -4.84 3.24 10.53
N TYR A 115 -4.94 1.91 10.46
CA TYR A 115 -4.14 1.01 11.28
C TYR A 115 -2.65 1.24 11.08
N LYS A 116 -2.20 1.34 9.84
CA LYS A 116 -0.78 1.58 9.52
C LYS A 116 -0.27 2.90 10.10
N ILE A 117 -1.10 3.95 10.03
CA ILE A 117 -0.77 5.26 10.63
C ILE A 117 -0.65 5.13 12.14
N LEU A 118 -1.64 4.52 12.80
CA LEU A 118 -1.66 4.33 14.24
C LEU A 118 -0.45 3.53 14.72
N LYS A 119 -0.12 2.45 14.02
CA LYS A 119 1.04 1.62 14.33
C LYS A 119 2.33 2.43 14.24
N THR A 120 2.50 3.19 13.17
CA THR A 120 3.69 4.02 12.95
C THR A 120 3.82 5.11 14.01
N GLN A 121 2.72 5.68 14.46
CA GLN A 121 2.70 6.68 15.54
C GLN A 121 2.94 6.09 16.93
N GLY A 122 2.93 4.76 17.06
CA GLY A 122 3.00 4.12 18.38
C GLY A 122 1.74 4.34 19.21
N ALA A 123 0.58 4.47 18.56
CA ALA A 123 -0.70 4.66 19.25
C ALA A 123 -1.04 3.46 20.13
N PRO A 124 -1.90 3.62 21.15
CA PRO A 124 -2.32 2.52 22.02
C PRO A 124 -2.85 1.32 21.23
N LEU A 125 -2.56 0.11 21.73
CA LEU A 125 -3.01 -1.13 21.09
C LEU A 125 -4.53 -1.18 20.91
N THR A 126 -5.29 -0.60 21.82
CA THR A 126 -6.75 -0.55 21.74
C THR A 126 -7.23 0.19 20.48
N GLU A 127 -6.55 1.28 20.10
CA GLU A 127 -6.88 2.03 18.88
C GLU A 127 -6.53 1.24 17.63
N GLN A 128 -5.37 0.59 17.63
CA GLN A 128 -4.93 -0.26 16.52
C GLN A 128 -5.90 -1.44 16.33
N ILE A 129 -6.32 -2.06 17.41
CA ILE A 129 -7.29 -3.16 17.42
C ILE A 129 -8.61 -2.70 16.82
N THR A 130 -9.13 -1.54 17.26
CA THR A 130 -10.39 -1.00 16.75
C THR A 130 -10.36 -0.82 15.23
N ALA A 131 -9.26 -0.32 14.69
CA ALA A 131 -9.12 -0.14 13.24
C ALA A 131 -9.24 -1.47 12.49
N LEU A 132 -8.56 -2.53 12.98
CA LEU A 132 -8.63 -3.85 12.35
C LEU A 132 -9.96 -4.55 12.58
N GLU A 133 -10.61 -4.31 13.73
CA GLU A 133 -11.97 -4.80 13.96
C GLU A 133 -12.96 -4.18 12.98
N ASP A 134 -12.83 -2.89 12.71
CA ASP A 134 -13.67 -2.19 11.74
C ASP A 134 -13.45 -2.76 10.32
N PHE A 135 -12.21 -3.06 9.97
CA PHE A 135 -11.91 -3.73 8.70
C PHE A 135 -12.57 -5.11 8.63
N LYS A 136 -12.46 -5.91 9.69
CA LYS A 136 -13.03 -7.26 9.76
C LYS A 136 -14.55 -7.26 9.54
N LYS A 137 -15.25 -6.26 10.03
CA LYS A 137 -16.71 -6.13 9.84
C LYS A 137 -17.07 -5.99 8.36
N ALA A 138 -16.20 -5.39 7.56
CA ALA A 138 -16.43 -5.17 6.14
C ALA A 138 -15.89 -6.31 5.28
N GLU A 139 -14.74 -6.89 5.65
CA GLU A 139 -14.04 -7.87 4.83
C GLU A 139 -13.16 -8.77 5.70
N TYR A 140 -13.22 -10.09 5.46
CA TYR A 140 -12.41 -11.05 6.20
C TYR A 140 -11.23 -11.53 5.35
N VAL A 141 -10.04 -11.02 5.67
CA VAL A 141 -8.80 -11.30 4.95
C VAL A 141 -7.79 -11.94 5.91
N GLU A 142 -7.23 -13.08 5.52
CA GLU A 142 -6.33 -13.88 6.36
C GLU A 142 -5.19 -13.06 6.99
N LYS A 143 -4.49 -12.30 6.18
CA LYS A 143 -3.37 -11.47 6.64
C LYS A 143 -3.77 -10.56 7.80
N TRP A 144 -4.90 -9.87 7.67
CA TRP A 144 -5.34 -8.89 8.68
C TRP A 144 -6.00 -9.56 9.87
N ALA A 145 -6.64 -10.71 9.67
CA ALA A 145 -7.16 -11.52 10.79
C ALA A 145 -6.02 -12.04 11.66
N TYR A 146 -4.93 -12.48 11.04
CA TYR A 146 -3.72 -12.89 11.77
C TYR A 146 -3.13 -11.71 12.57
N GLU A 147 -3.02 -10.55 11.93
CA GLU A 147 -2.50 -9.35 12.59
C GLU A 147 -3.37 -8.94 13.79
N LEU A 148 -4.69 -9.04 13.64
CA LEU A 148 -5.63 -8.75 14.73
C LEU A 148 -5.43 -9.72 15.90
N ALA A 149 -5.29 -11.03 15.62
CA ALA A 149 -5.00 -12.02 16.66
C ALA A 149 -3.70 -11.69 17.39
N ARG A 150 -2.68 -11.28 16.67
CA ARG A 150 -1.38 -10.89 17.24
C ARG A 150 -1.53 -9.68 18.18
N LEU A 151 -2.33 -8.68 17.77
CA LEU A 151 -2.58 -7.49 18.59
C LEU A 151 -3.37 -7.85 19.86
N TYR A 152 -4.36 -8.74 19.76
CA TYR A 152 -5.08 -9.23 20.92
C TYR A 152 -4.14 -9.89 21.92
N HIS A 153 -3.22 -10.71 21.41
CA HIS A 153 -2.23 -11.36 22.25
C HIS A 153 -1.34 -10.34 22.97
N GLU A 154 -0.81 -9.36 22.25
CA GLU A 154 0.02 -8.29 22.83
C GLU A 154 -0.73 -7.48 23.89
N ALA A 155 -2.03 -7.27 23.71
CA ALA A 155 -2.87 -6.51 24.63
C ALA A 155 -3.36 -7.33 25.81
N GLY A 156 -3.01 -8.62 25.90
CA GLY A 156 -3.48 -9.53 26.95
C GLY A 156 -4.94 -9.93 26.81
N MET A 157 -5.54 -9.72 25.65
CA MET A 157 -6.93 -10.07 25.35
C MET A 157 -7.01 -11.53 24.90
N THR A 158 -6.81 -12.45 25.83
CA THR A 158 -6.65 -13.88 25.58
C THR A 158 -7.89 -14.52 24.95
N ALA A 159 -9.07 -14.19 25.43
CA ALA A 159 -10.32 -14.75 24.92
C ALA A 159 -10.53 -14.37 23.44
N GLU A 160 -10.35 -13.09 23.11
CA GLU A 160 -10.47 -12.58 21.75
C GLU A 160 -9.40 -13.15 20.84
N CYS A 161 -8.17 -13.32 21.35
CA CYS A 161 -7.07 -13.92 20.60
C CYS A 161 -7.40 -15.36 20.23
N LEU A 162 -7.89 -16.17 21.16
CA LEU A 162 -8.27 -17.56 20.92
C LEU A 162 -9.41 -17.67 19.92
N GLU A 163 -10.42 -16.81 20.02
CA GLU A 163 -11.53 -16.77 19.09
C GLU A 163 -11.05 -16.47 17.67
N GLU A 164 -10.17 -15.48 17.51
CA GLU A 164 -9.60 -15.13 16.20
C GLU A 164 -8.77 -16.27 15.63
N CYS A 165 -7.98 -16.95 16.45
CA CYS A 165 -7.20 -18.11 16.02
C CYS A 165 -8.10 -19.26 15.55
N ASP A 166 -9.19 -19.51 16.27
CA ASP A 166 -10.16 -20.53 15.88
C ASP A 166 -10.81 -20.19 14.54
N ASP A 167 -11.17 -18.93 14.32
CA ASP A 167 -11.74 -18.46 13.05
C ASP A 167 -10.72 -18.62 11.91
N LEU A 168 -9.44 -18.32 12.15
CA LEU A 168 -8.38 -18.48 11.15
C LEU A 168 -8.23 -19.95 10.75
N ILE A 169 -8.25 -20.86 11.72
CA ILE A 169 -8.17 -22.30 11.46
C ILE A 169 -9.38 -22.77 10.65
N LEU A 170 -10.57 -22.31 11.01
CA LEU A 170 -11.81 -22.69 10.34
C LEU A 170 -11.85 -22.23 8.89
N TRP A 171 -11.48 -20.96 8.60
CA TRP A 171 -11.64 -20.35 7.28
C TRP A 171 -10.41 -20.49 6.38
N PHE A 172 -9.22 -20.69 6.96
CA PHE A 172 -7.95 -20.70 6.23
C PHE A 172 -7.05 -21.87 6.64
N SER A 173 -7.65 -23.07 6.79
CA SER A 173 -6.94 -24.26 7.30
C SER A 173 -5.68 -24.65 6.53
N GLU A 174 -5.57 -24.23 5.26
CA GLU A 174 -4.38 -24.47 4.44
C GLU A 174 -3.57 -23.19 4.23
N GLY A 175 -3.93 -22.14 4.95
CA GLY A 175 -3.30 -20.84 4.82
C GLY A 175 -1.93 -20.74 5.47
N LYS A 176 -1.20 -19.74 5.03
CA LYS A 176 0.17 -19.43 5.46
C LYS A 176 0.30 -19.15 6.97
N TYR A 177 -0.76 -18.67 7.61
CA TYR A 177 -0.76 -18.22 9.00
C TYR A 177 -1.40 -19.19 9.98
N VAL A 178 -1.79 -20.36 9.53
CA VAL A 178 -2.40 -21.40 10.39
C VAL A 178 -1.40 -22.32 11.14
#